data_f6a8478c36621c83dccac27c8e49280f
#
_entry.id   f6a8478c36621c83dccac27c8e49280f
#
_cell.length_a   1.000
_cell.length_b   1.000
_cell.length_c   1.000
_cell.angle_alpha   90.00
_cell.angle_beta   90.00
_cell.angle_gamma   90.00
#
_symmetry.space_group_name_H-M   'P 1'
#
loop_
_entity.id
_entity.type
_entity.pdbx_description
1 polymer ?
#
loop_
_entity_poly.entity_id
_entity_poly.type
_entity_poly.pdbx_seq_one_letter_code
_entity_poly.pdbx_strand_id
1 'polypeptide(L)'
;MIVLIDNYDSFTFNLVQLIAGETSLEIEVVRNDAFEVDALVASRPDAIVISPGPGTPAAAGNIVPLVRAATNTPILGICLGHQAIAEAFGARIVRGPVPVHGKVDAVRHRGERLFEGCPDPLRVTRYHSLVAEAATLPAELTIDAMADDGSVMALSHATRPVFGLQFHPESWGTSEGARMVRNFLAAGGIA
;
A
#
# COMPACT_ATOMS: atom_id res chain seq x y z
N MET A 1 13.31 -12.60 -3.01
CA MET A 1 13.46 -11.64 -1.89
C MET A 1 12.46 -10.51 -2.05
N ILE A 2 11.75 -10.13 -1.00
CA ILE A 2 10.87 -8.96 -0.93
C ILE A 2 11.66 -7.81 -0.32
N VAL A 3 11.61 -6.62 -0.94
CA VAL A 3 12.18 -5.40 -0.35
C VAL A 3 11.07 -4.59 0.30
N LEU A 4 11.19 -4.35 1.60
CA LEU A 4 10.27 -3.51 2.36
C LEU A 4 10.92 -2.16 2.63
N ILE A 5 10.33 -1.10 2.07
CA ILE A 5 10.78 0.28 2.27
C ILE A 5 10.16 0.82 3.56
N ASP A 6 11.01 1.13 4.53
CA ASP A 6 10.61 1.67 5.82
C ASP A 6 10.62 3.20 5.81
N ASN A 7 9.46 3.79 5.96
CA ASN A 7 9.25 5.23 6.04
C ASN A 7 9.38 5.77 7.48
N TYR A 8 10.27 5.18 8.30
CA TYR A 8 10.46 5.55 9.72
C TYR A 8 9.18 5.36 10.55
N ASP A 9 8.45 4.28 10.23
CA ASP A 9 7.18 3.96 10.87
C ASP A 9 7.33 2.97 12.03
N SER A 10 6.59 3.18 13.11
CA SER A 10 6.62 2.31 14.29
C SER A 10 6.03 0.91 14.04
N PHE A 11 5.19 0.76 13.01
CA PHE A 11 4.50 -0.49 12.67
C PHE A 11 5.18 -1.28 11.54
N THR A 12 6.32 -0.80 11.01
CA THR A 12 7.04 -1.46 9.92
C THR A 12 7.28 -2.95 10.22
N PHE A 13 7.73 -3.28 11.43
CA PHE A 13 8.02 -4.68 11.78
C PHE A 13 6.77 -5.54 11.98
N ASN A 14 5.61 -4.95 12.30
CA ASN A 14 4.35 -5.68 12.28
C ASN A 14 3.98 -6.08 10.83
N LEU A 15 4.23 -5.18 9.88
CA LEU A 15 4.03 -5.47 8.46
C LEU A 15 5.01 -6.55 7.97
N VAL A 16 6.28 -6.50 8.39
CA VAL A 16 7.27 -7.57 8.12
C VAL A 16 6.76 -8.91 8.62
N GLN A 17 6.27 -8.99 9.87
CA GLN A 17 5.76 -10.22 10.45
C GLN A 17 4.51 -10.74 9.72
N LEU A 18 3.60 -9.83 9.34
CA LEU A 18 2.41 -10.20 8.57
C LEU A 18 2.81 -10.83 7.23
N ILE A 19 3.75 -10.24 6.49
CA ILE A 19 4.22 -10.76 5.21
C ILE A 19 4.99 -12.07 5.38
N ALA A 20 5.88 -12.16 6.37
CA ALA A 20 6.65 -13.37 6.67
C ALA A 20 5.78 -14.56 7.06
N GLY A 21 4.56 -14.32 7.57
CA GLY A 21 3.58 -15.36 7.81
C GLY A 21 2.96 -15.96 6.55
N GLU A 22 3.10 -15.30 5.40
CA GLU A 22 2.43 -15.67 4.15
C GLU A 22 3.39 -16.09 3.03
N THR A 23 4.71 -16.02 3.26
CA THR A 23 5.74 -16.42 2.29
C THR A 23 7.01 -16.90 2.99
N SER A 24 7.77 -17.76 2.30
CA SER A 24 9.11 -18.17 2.72
C SER A 24 10.22 -17.29 2.16
N LEU A 25 9.90 -16.29 1.37
CA LEU A 25 10.91 -15.38 0.81
C LEU A 25 11.56 -14.52 1.90
N GLU A 26 12.85 -14.27 1.73
CA GLU A 26 13.56 -13.30 2.56
C GLU A 26 12.96 -11.91 2.38
N ILE A 27 12.86 -11.16 3.50
CA ILE A 27 12.37 -9.78 3.52
C ILE A 27 13.53 -8.90 3.96
N GLU A 28 14.01 -8.06 3.05
CA GLU A 28 15.01 -7.03 3.33
C GLU A 28 14.29 -5.71 3.66
N VAL A 29 14.63 -5.11 4.81
CA VAL A 29 14.09 -3.81 5.23
C VAL A 29 15.10 -2.71 4.94
N VAL A 30 14.71 -1.73 4.12
CA VAL A 30 15.56 -0.62 3.71
C VAL A 30 14.86 0.71 4.01
N ARG A 31 15.57 1.69 4.58
CA ARG A 31 15.03 3.03 4.83
C ARG A 31 14.73 3.76 3.52
N ASN A 32 13.68 4.59 3.51
CA ASN A 32 13.22 5.30 2.31
C ASN A 32 14.23 6.28 1.70
N ASP A 33 15.27 6.64 2.43
CA ASP A 33 16.37 7.53 2.05
C ASP A 33 17.74 6.82 1.96
N ALA A 34 17.78 5.49 2.14
CA ALA A 34 19.01 4.71 2.23
C ALA A 34 19.27 3.80 1.00
N PHE A 35 18.67 4.13 -0.15
CA PHE A 35 18.88 3.39 -1.39
C PHE A 35 18.88 4.32 -2.61
N GLU A 36 19.55 3.88 -3.66
CA GLU A 36 19.45 4.48 -4.99
C GLU A 36 18.37 3.75 -5.79
N VAL A 37 17.44 4.51 -6.39
CA VAL A 37 16.26 3.96 -7.09
C VAL A 37 16.66 2.99 -8.20
N ASP A 38 17.59 3.40 -9.07
CA ASP A 38 18.03 2.58 -10.19
C ASP A 38 18.72 1.28 -9.75
N ALA A 39 19.50 1.34 -8.65
CA ALA A 39 20.16 0.16 -8.10
C ALA A 39 19.14 -0.84 -7.53
N LEU A 40 18.12 -0.34 -6.80
CA LEU A 40 17.07 -1.19 -6.24
C LEU A 40 16.25 -1.85 -7.36
N VAL A 41 15.86 -1.10 -8.39
CA VAL A 41 15.12 -1.66 -9.54
C VAL A 41 15.98 -2.67 -10.31
N ALA A 42 17.28 -2.40 -10.48
CA ALA A 42 18.21 -3.31 -11.15
C ALA A 42 18.46 -4.62 -10.37
N SER A 43 18.26 -4.63 -9.04
CA SER A 43 18.36 -5.84 -8.20
C SER A 43 17.21 -6.84 -8.45
N ARG A 44 16.13 -6.40 -9.11
CA ARG A 44 14.95 -7.20 -9.49
C ARG A 44 14.35 -7.97 -8.30
N PRO A 45 13.92 -7.27 -7.23
CA PRO A 45 13.24 -7.96 -6.14
C PRO A 45 11.94 -8.62 -6.64
N ASP A 46 11.54 -9.71 -6.00
CA ASP A 46 10.28 -10.41 -6.31
C ASP A 46 9.06 -9.50 -6.03
N ALA A 47 9.15 -8.64 -5.02
CA ALA A 47 8.17 -7.59 -4.75
C ALA A 47 8.81 -6.42 -3.97
N ILE A 48 8.14 -5.27 -4.03
CA ILE A 48 8.42 -4.10 -3.20
C ILE A 48 7.19 -3.83 -2.33
N VAL A 49 7.41 -3.66 -1.03
CA VAL A 49 6.37 -3.21 -0.09
C VAL A 49 6.78 -1.85 0.47
N ILE A 50 5.88 -0.87 0.43
CA ILE A 50 6.14 0.49 0.93
C ILE A 50 5.33 0.68 2.21
N SER A 51 6.00 0.86 3.33
CA SER A 51 5.40 0.93 4.66
C SER A 51 4.54 2.20 4.85
N PRO A 52 3.69 2.21 5.89
CA PRO A 52 3.20 3.47 6.45
C PRO A 52 4.33 4.42 6.82
N GLY A 53 4.00 5.65 7.16
CA GLY A 53 4.96 6.62 7.66
C GLY A 53 4.36 8.01 7.88
N PRO A 54 5.11 8.91 8.51
CA PRO A 54 4.67 10.29 8.75
C PRO A 54 4.85 11.18 7.50
N GLY A 55 4.17 12.32 7.51
CA GLY A 55 4.34 13.37 6.51
C GLY A 55 3.56 13.14 5.22
N THR A 56 4.18 13.50 4.10
CA THR A 56 3.61 13.38 2.74
C THR A 56 4.51 12.52 1.86
N PRO A 57 3.98 11.88 0.81
CA PRO A 57 4.79 11.07 -0.10
C PRO A 57 5.95 11.85 -0.73
N ALA A 58 5.72 13.10 -1.14
CA ALA A 58 6.75 13.97 -1.73
C ALA A 58 7.93 14.25 -0.78
N ALA A 59 7.72 14.19 0.55
CA ALA A 59 8.75 14.41 1.56
C ALA A 59 9.34 13.11 2.11
N ALA A 60 8.94 11.95 1.62
CA ALA A 60 9.31 10.63 2.14
C ALA A 60 10.42 9.96 1.29
N GLY A 61 11.52 10.65 1.10
CA GLY A 61 12.70 10.10 0.41
C GLY A 61 12.40 9.66 -1.03
N ASN A 62 12.80 8.45 -1.37
CA ASN A 62 12.79 7.95 -2.75
C ASN A 62 11.55 7.13 -3.13
N ILE A 63 10.47 7.10 -2.31
CA ILE A 63 9.33 6.21 -2.56
C ILE A 63 8.52 6.55 -3.82
N VAL A 64 8.28 7.84 -4.10
CA VAL A 64 7.56 8.26 -5.32
C VAL A 64 8.39 7.98 -6.58
N PRO A 65 9.68 8.35 -6.66
CA PRO A 65 10.56 7.95 -7.76
C PRO A 65 10.63 6.43 -7.95
N LEU A 66 10.69 5.65 -6.85
CA LEU A 66 10.72 4.20 -6.90
C LEU A 66 9.49 3.60 -7.58
N VAL A 67 8.28 4.04 -7.20
CA VAL A 67 7.03 3.58 -7.83
C VAL A 67 7.00 3.85 -9.33
N ARG A 68 7.53 4.99 -9.76
CA ARG A 68 7.63 5.34 -11.19
C ARG A 68 8.60 4.44 -11.95
N ALA A 69 9.75 4.15 -11.34
CA ALA A 69 10.84 3.39 -11.97
C ALA A 69 10.58 1.88 -12.00
N ALA A 70 9.94 1.33 -10.97
CA ALA A 70 9.72 -0.11 -10.80
C ALA A 70 8.53 -0.62 -11.64
N THR A 71 8.66 -0.56 -12.97
CA THR A 71 7.55 -0.83 -13.92
C THR A 71 7.12 -2.30 -13.98
N ASN A 72 8.02 -3.24 -13.67
CA ASN A 72 7.80 -4.68 -13.80
C ASN A 72 7.76 -5.42 -12.45
N THR A 73 8.02 -4.74 -11.36
CA THR A 73 8.03 -5.33 -10.02
C THR A 73 6.67 -5.15 -9.35
N PRO A 74 6.09 -6.17 -8.74
CA PRO A 74 4.89 -6.05 -7.91
C PRO A 74 5.13 -5.08 -6.76
N ILE A 75 4.16 -4.17 -6.52
CA ILE A 75 4.24 -3.14 -5.47
C ILE A 75 2.99 -3.18 -4.60
N LEU A 76 3.18 -3.22 -3.28
CA LEU A 76 2.14 -3.02 -2.28
C LEU A 76 2.48 -1.78 -1.43
N GLY A 77 1.66 -0.74 -1.50
CA GLY A 77 1.82 0.46 -0.68
C GLY A 77 0.79 0.53 0.45
N ILE A 78 1.24 0.76 1.69
CA ILE A 78 0.38 0.86 2.87
C ILE A 78 0.38 2.30 3.39
N CYS A 79 -0.79 2.89 3.58
CA CYS A 79 -1.03 4.24 4.11
C CYS A 79 -0.22 5.30 3.33
N LEU A 80 0.96 5.72 3.80
CA LEU A 80 1.86 6.60 3.06
C LEU A 80 2.29 5.98 1.72
N GLY A 81 2.54 4.67 1.68
CA GLY A 81 2.86 3.95 0.44
C GLY A 81 1.72 3.95 -0.57
N HIS A 82 0.47 3.84 -0.13
CA HIS A 82 -0.71 4.00 -0.98
C HIS A 82 -0.77 5.42 -1.60
N GLN A 83 -0.51 6.43 -0.77
CA GLN A 83 -0.47 7.82 -1.22
C GLN A 83 0.69 8.06 -2.21
N ALA A 84 1.85 7.43 -1.97
CA ALA A 84 2.98 7.48 -2.89
C ALA A 84 2.65 6.86 -4.26
N ILE A 85 1.90 5.77 -4.28
CA ILE A 85 1.40 5.18 -5.53
C ILE A 85 0.48 6.18 -6.24
N ALA A 86 -0.53 6.72 -5.55
CA ALA A 86 -1.44 7.68 -6.14
C ALA A 86 -0.69 8.91 -6.73
N GLU A 87 0.26 9.47 -5.97
CA GLU A 87 1.07 10.63 -6.40
C GLU A 87 2.01 10.29 -7.56
N ALA A 88 2.61 9.10 -7.56
CA ALA A 88 3.49 8.66 -8.65
C ALA A 88 2.78 8.63 -10.00
N PHE A 89 1.49 8.32 -10.01
CA PHE A 89 0.62 8.33 -11.20
C PHE A 89 -0.08 9.68 -11.43
N GLY A 90 0.20 10.72 -10.63
CA GLY A 90 -0.26 12.08 -10.86
C GLY A 90 -1.51 12.51 -10.09
N ALA A 91 -2.03 11.69 -9.19
CA ALA A 91 -3.11 12.09 -8.30
C ALA A 91 -2.62 13.07 -7.22
N ARG A 92 -3.51 13.92 -6.74
CA ARG A 92 -3.21 14.82 -5.61
C ARG A 92 -3.47 14.13 -4.27
N ILE A 93 -2.59 14.41 -3.31
CA ILE A 93 -2.77 14.02 -1.92
C ILE A 93 -3.27 15.24 -1.15
N VAL A 94 -4.42 15.10 -0.53
CA VAL A 94 -5.13 16.18 0.16
C VAL A 94 -5.50 15.79 1.60
N ARG A 95 -5.90 16.75 2.40
CA ARG A 95 -6.48 16.46 3.70
C ARG A 95 -7.81 15.73 3.53
N GLY A 96 -7.96 14.61 4.22
CA GLY A 96 -9.22 13.88 4.30
C GLY A 96 -10.32 14.68 5.00
N PRO A 97 -11.59 14.27 4.85
CA PRO A 97 -12.72 14.98 5.45
C PRO A 97 -12.63 15.00 6.99
N VAL A 98 -12.09 13.96 7.60
CA VAL A 98 -11.87 13.87 9.06
C VAL A 98 -10.54 13.16 9.31
N PRO A 99 -9.68 13.70 10.21
CA PRO A 99 -8.51 12.96 10.68
C PRO A 99 -8.94 11.72 11.46
N VAL A 100 -8.36 10.57 11.11
CA VAL A 100 -8.66 9.29 11.77
C VAL A 100 -7.40 8.74 12.41
N HIS A 101 -7.49 8.32 13.67
CA HIS A 101 -6.36 7.75 14.40
C HIS A 101 -6.79 6.56 15.25
N GLY A 102 -6.38 5.35 14.89
CA GLY A 102 -6.64 4.11 15.62
C GLY A 102 -8.11 3.68 15.65
N LYS A 103 -8.92 4.13 14.68
CA LYS A 103 -10.32 3.71 14.58
C LYS A 103 -10.48 2.53 13.66
N VAL A 104 -11.32 1.58 14.07
CA VAL A 104 -11.82 0.52 13.20
C VAL A 104 -13.05 1.05 12.48
N ASP A 105 -13.00 1.02 11.15
CA ASP A 105 -14.05 1.52 10.27
C ASP A 105 -14.45 0.43 9.26
N ALA A 106 -15.62 0.58 8.65
CA ALA A 106 -16.08 -0.30 7.60
C ALA A 106 -15.76 0.31 6.24
N VAL A 107 -15.20 -0.48 5.33
CA VAL A 107 -14.96 -0.08 3.95
C VAL A 107 -15.71 -1.01 3.01
N ARG A 108 -16.29 -0.45 1.94
CA ARG A 108 -16.89 -1.22 0.86
C ARG A 108 -15.87 -1.41 -0.24
N HIS A 109 -15.84 -2.60 -0.81
CA HIS A 109 -14.89 -2.96 -1.85
C HIS A 109 -15.53 -3.76 -2.98
N ARG A 110 -14.78 -3.98 -4.05
CA ARG A 110 -15.26 -4.66 -5.26
C ARG A 110 -15.25 -6.18 -5.19
N GLY A 111 -14.65 -6.77 -4.14
CA GLY A 111 -14.50 -8.22 -3.99
C GLY A 111 -13.47 -8.85 -4.93
N GLU A 112 -12.63 -8.05 -5.56
CA GLU A 112 -11.65 -8.46 -6.57
C GLU A 112 -10.23 -8.19 -6.08
N ARG A 113 -9.23 -8.83 -6.72
CA ARG A 113 -7.80 -8.59 -6.46
C ARG A 113 -7.43 -8.81 -4.99
N LEU A 114 -6.93 -7.78 -4.29
CA LEU A 114 -6.57 -7.89 -2.87
C LEU A 114 -7.76 -8.29 -1.98
N PHE A 115 -8.99 -7.99 -2.40
CA PHE A 115 -10.21 -8.24 -1.62
C PHE A 115 -10.90 -9.56 -1.97
N GLU A 116 -10.30 -10.39 -2.81
CA GLU A 116 -10.87 -11.70 -3.14
C GLU A 116 -11.04 -12.56 -1.88
N GLY A 117 -12.27 -13.02 -1.64
CA GLY A 117 -12.64 -13.80 -0.45
C GLY A 117 -12.79 -12.99 0.85
N CYS A 118 -12.60 -11.66 0.83
CA CYS A 118 -12.88 -10.81 1.99
C CYS A 118 -14.39 -10.52 2.14
N PRO A 119 -14.89 -10.33 3.37
CA PRO A 119 -16.27 -9.91 3.59
C PRO A 119 -16.51 -8.45 3.15
N ASP A 120 -17.68 -8.14 2.59
CA ASP A 120 -18.09 -6.76 2.28
C ASP A 120 -19.34 -6.39 3.12
N PRO A 121 -19.26 -5.34 3.96
CA PRO A 121 -18.14 -4.46 4.20
C PRO A 121 -17.01 -5.12 5.01
N LEU A 122 -15.76 -4.69 4.75
CA LEU A 122 -14.57 -5.11 5.48
C LEU A 122 -14.27 -4.14 6.63
N ARG A 123 -13.96 -4.67 7.82
CA ARG A 123 -13.48 -3.86 8.95
C ARG A 123 -11.97 -3.67 8.87
N VAL A 124 -11.53 -2.40 8.91
CA VAL A 124 -10.13 -2.01 8.77
C VAL A 124 -9.73 -0.94 9.78
N THR A 125 -8.47 -0.93 10.17
CA THR A 125 -7.93 0.10 11.08
C THR A 125 -7.33 1.26 10.28
N ARG A 126 -7.71 2.49 10.63
CA ARG A 126 -7.30 3.73 9.96
C ARG A 126 -6.43 4.60 10.88
N TYR A 127 -5.34 5.18 10.32
CA TYR A 127 -4.41 6.10 11.03
C TYR A 127 -3.99 7.28 10.14
N HIS A 128 -4.89 7.84 9.34
CA HIS A 128 -4.51 8.86 8.36
C HIS A 128 -5.31 10.14 8.47
N SER A 129 -4.68 11.26 8.13
CA SER A 129 -5.30 12.58 7.93
C SER A 129 -5.24 13.04 6.46
N LEU A 130 -4.41 12.38 5.66
CA LEU A 130 -4.30 12.62 4.22
C LEU A 130 -4.93 11.46 3.44
N VAL A 131 -5.41 11.77 2.23
CA VAL A 131 -6.04 10.82 1.30
C VAL A 131 -5.69 11.17 -0.14
N ALA A 132 -5.74 10.18 -1.03
CA ALA A 132 -5.74 10.43 -2.47
C ALA A 132 -7.08 11.06 -2.86
N GLU A 133 -7.02 12.19 -3.59
CA GLU A 133 -8.21 12.89 -4.09
C GLU A 133 -8.81 12.14 -5.27
N ALA A 134 -9.96 11.49 -5.06
CA ALA A 134 -10.60 10.61 -6.05
C ALA A 134 -10.79 11.26 -7.43
N ALA A 135 -11.15 12.56 -7.47
CA ALA A 135 -11.37 13.30 -8.71
C ALA A 135 -10.10 13.53 -9.56
N THR A 136 -8.91 13.28 -8.99
CA THR A 136 -7.61 13.46 -9.68
C THR A 136 -6.93 12.16 -10.03
N LEU A 137 -7.53 11.01 -9.68
CA LEU A 137 -6.98 9.71 -10.04
C LEU A 137 -7.02 9.54 -11.57
N PRO A 138 -5.89 9.18 -12.19
CA PRO A 138 -5.83 8.94 -13.62
C PRO A 138 -6.51 7.61 -13.99
N ALA A 139 -6.81 7.43 -15.27
CA ALA A 139 -7.52 6.24 -15.77
C ALA A 139 -6.76 4.91 -15.54
N GLU A 140 -5.45 4.99 -15.35
CA GLU A 140 -4.60 3.82 -15.04
C GLU A 140 -4.81 3.29 -13.62
N LEU A 141 -5.40 4.07 -12.72
CA LEU A 141 -5.70 3.65 -11.35
C LEU A 141 -7.20 3.40 -11.17
N THR A 142 -7.51 2.25 -10.64
CA THR A 142 -8.86 1.84 -10.26
C THR A 142 -9.05 1.98 -8.76
N ILE A 143 -10.18 2.55 -8.32
CA ILE A 143 -10.58 2.53 -6.91
C ILE A 143 -11.16 1.16 -6.60
N ASP A 144 -10.52 0.43 -5.70
CA ASP A 144 -10.95 -0.91 -5.27
C ASP A 144 -11.79 -0.88 -3.99
N ALA A 145 -11.57 0.11 -3.11
CA ALA A 145 -12.37 0.28 -1.89
C ALA A 145 -12.55 1.75 -1.50
N MET A 146 -13.67 2.05 -0.85
CA MET A 146 -14.02 3.37 -0.32
C MET A 146 -14.61 3.27 1.08
N ALA A 147 -14.34 4.27 1.91
CA ALA A 147 -15.03 4.49 3.17
C ALA A 147 -16.32 5.30 2.97
N ASP A 148 -17.21 5.25 3.95
CA ASP A 148 -18.50 6.01 3.91
C ASP A 148 -18.30 7.53 3.89
N ASP A 149 -17.15 8.02 4.36
CA ASP A 149 -16.76 9.43 4.29
C ASP A 149 -16.25 9.89 2.92
N GLY A 150 -16.24 8.99 1.91
CA GLY A 150 -15.79 9.24 0.56
C GLY A 150 -14.26 9.13 0.37
N SER A 151 -13.51 8.76 1.40
CA SER A 151 -12.07 8.53 1.29
C SER A 151 -11.77 7.31 0.43
N VAL A 152 -10.81 7.42 -0.49
CA VAL A 152 -10.25 6.28 -1.24
C VAL A 152 -9.46 5.40 -0.27
N MET A 153 -9.90 4.17 -0.09
CA MET A 153 -9.32 3.24 0.89
C MET A 153 -8.45 2.17 0.25
N ALA A 154 -8.61 1.90 -1.03
CA ALA A 154 -7.71 1.08 -1.80
C ALA A 154 -7.74 1.47 -3.27
N LEU A 155 -6.61 1.28 -3.92
CA LEU A 155 -6.44 1.45 -5.37
C LEU A 155 -5.54 0.36 -5.94
N SER A 156 -5.68 0.12 -7.23
CA SER A 156 -4.78 -0.74 -7.99
C SER A 156 -4.56 -0.20 -9.39
N HIS A 157 -3.42 -0.53 -9.98
CA HIS A 157 -3.14 -0.21 -11.37
C HIS A 157 -3.87 -1.19 -12.30
N ALA A 158 -4.39 -0.68 -13.42
CA ALA A 158 -5.24 -1.45 -14.33
C ALA A 158 -4.55 -2.68 -14.93
N THR A 159 -3.24 -2.59 -15.21
CA THR A 159 -2.47 -3.63 -15.93
C THR A 159 -1.20 -4.09 -15.22
N ARG A 160 -0.72 -3.37 -14.21
CA ARG A 160 0.49 -3.71 -13.44
C ARG A 160 0.09 -4.26 -12.06
N PRO A 161 0.86 -5.17 -11.46
CA PRO A 161 0.61 -5.66 -10.10
C PRO A 161 1.02 -4.61 -9.04
N VAL A 162 0.38 -3.43 -9.11
CA VAL A 162 0.60 -2.31 -8.18
C VAL A 162 -0.68 -2.05 -7.41
N PHE A 163 -0.60 -2.11 -6.09
CA PHE A 163 -1.73 -2.04 -5.18
C PHE A 163 -1.43 -1.09 -4.03
N GLY A 164 -2.43 -0.33 -3.60
CA GLY A 164 -2.34 0.55 -2.46
C GLY A 164 -3.49 0.37 -1.49
N LEU A 165 -3.20 0.24 -0.19
CA LEU A 165 -4.15 0.21 0.90
C LEU A 165 -3.95 1.44 1.78
N GLN A 166 -4.97 2.30 1.94
CA GLN A 166 -4.91 3.48 2.82
C GLN A 166 -5.00 3.09 4.30
N PHE A 167 -5.58 1.95 4.60
CA PHE A 167 -5.66 1.37 5.94
C PHE A 167 -4.48 0.43 6.24
N HIS A 168 -4.42 -0.08 7.46
CA HIS A 168 -3.32 -0.87 7.99
C HIS A 168 -3.68 -2.36 8.05
N PRO A 169 -3.24 -3.20 7.08
CA PRO A 169 -3.49 -4.65 7.10
C PRO A 169 -2.78 -5.36 8.24
N GLU A 170 -1.67 -4.80 8.75
CA GLU A 170 -0.87 -5.33 9.86
C GLU A 170 -1.51 -5.08 11.24
N SER A 171 -2.56 -4.25 11.30
CA SER A 171 -3.23 -3.92 12.54
C SER A 171 -4.19 -5.04 12.96
N TRP A 172 -4.24 -5.34 14.27
CA TRP A 172 -5.14 -6.33 14.84
C TRP A 172 -6.64 -6.07 14.54
N GLY A 173 -7.03 -4.83 14.31
CA GLY A 173 -8.40 -4.46 13.95
C GLY A 173 -8.75 -4.68 12.46
N THR A 174 -7.79 -5.15 11.65
CA THR A 174 -7.99 -5.53 10.25
C THR A 174 -7.90 -7.05 10.13
N SER A 175 -9.05 -7.75 10.23
CA SER A 175 -9.09 -9.22 10.33
C SER A 175 -8.57 -9.97 9.11
N GLU A 176 -8.67 -9.38 7.91
CA GLU A 176 -8.32 -10.02 6.63
C GLU A 176 -6.93 -9.61 6.11
N GLY A 177 -6.07 -9.02 6.96
CA GLY A 177 -4.74 -8.55 6.55
C GLY A 177 -3.89 -9.64 5.91
N ALA A 178 -3.84 -10.82 6.51
CA ALA A 178 -3.13 -11.98 5.98
C ALA A 178 -3.65 -12.42 4.61
N ARG A 179 -4.98 -12.43 4.43
CA ARG A 179 -5.60 -12.75 3.14
C ARG A 179 -5.20 -11.76 2.05
N MET A 180 -5.23 -10.45 2.37
CA MET A 180 -4.82 -9.42 1.41
C MET A 180 -3.35 -9.55 1.00
N VAL A 181 -2.47 -9.91 1.93
CA VAL A 181 -1.06 -10.19 1.60
C VAL A 181 -0.94 -11.41 0.67
N ARG A 182 -1.64 -12.52 0.97
CA ARG A 182 -1.68 -13.69 0.05
C ARG A 182 -2.17 -13.31 -1.34
N ASN A 183 -3.25 -12.53 -1.41
CA ASN A 183 -3.81 -12.09 -2.68
C ASN A 183 -2.81 -11.20 -3.45
N PHE A 184 -2.05 -10.34 -2.76
CA PHE A 184 -0.97 -9.57 -3.36
C PHE A 184 0.13 -10.46 -3.93
N LEU A 185 0.62 -11.42 -3.16
CA LEU A 185 1.67 -12.34 -3.58
C LEU A 185 1.20 -13.13 -4.83
N ALA A 186 -0.03 -13.65 -4.80
CA ALA A 186 -0.61 -14.38 -5.94
C ALA A 186 -0.75 -13.48 -7.17
N ALA A 187 -1.23 -12.24 -7.02
CA ALA A 187 -1.36 -11.28 -8.12
C ALA A 187 0.01 -10.88 -8.72
N GLY A 188 1.07 -10.91 -7.90
CA GLY A 188 2.45 -10.69 -8.32
C GLY A 188 3.13 -11.92 -8.94
N GLY A 189 2.46 -13.08 -8.95
CA GLY A 189 3.09 -14.35 -9.39
C GLY A 189 4.15 -14.86 -8.43
N ILE A 190 4.07 -14.48 -7.16
CA ILE A 190 5.00 -14.85 -6.09
C ILE A 190 4.39 -16.04 -5.35
N ALA A 191 5.05 -17.19 -5.41
CA ALA A 191 4.60 -18.42 -4.77
C ALA A 191 5.23 -18.62 -3.39
#